data_e3fd88dc799df9f055972d47f0aef4a1
#
_entry.id   e3fd88dc799df9f055972d47f0aef4a1
#
_cell.length_a   1.000
_cell.length_b   1.000
_cell.length_c   1.000
_cell.angle_alpha   90.00
_cell.angle_beta   90.00
_cell.angle_gamma   90.00
#
_symmetry.space_group_name_H-M   'P 1'
#
loop_
_entity.id
_entity.type
_entity.pdbx_description
1 polymer ?
#
loop_
_entity_poly.entity_id
_entity_poly.type
_entity_poly.pdbx_seq_one_letter_code
_entity_poly.pdbx_strand_id
1 'polypeptide(L)'
;QDNFWICPDLSSYAATGTVTIGSSSTEVALTEKGALLVVADGMGGMSAGEVASQIVIDSVKRTFSDLKSVSLSNSNAIKSFIKQAIIDADKEMKKHAESHPETRGMGSTIVLVWILDKTVYVGWCGDSRAYCYNAQNGLVRLTHDHSYVQELVDNDKLSEEDAFDHPDSNIITRSLGDSGEKANP
;
A
#
# COMPACT_ATOMS: atom_id res chain seq x y z
N GLN A 1 11.97 -2.94 6.34
CA GLN A 1 11.23 -3.68 7.41
C GLN A 1 9.77 -3.81 6.99
N ASP A 2 9.52 -4.80 6.15
CA ASP A 2 8.27 -4.99 5.45
C ASP A 2 7.21 -5.63 6.33
N ASN A 3 5.97 -5.22 6.15
CA ASN A 3 4.82 -5.86 6.72
C ASN A 3 3.73 -5.98 5.64
N PHE A 4 2.84 -6.98 5.78
CA PHE A 4 1.79 -7.19 4.81
C PHE A 4 0.52 -7.74 5.45
N TRP A 5 -0.58 -7.59 4.72
CA TRP A 5 -1.85 -8.21 5.06
C TRP A 5 -2.57 -8.67 3.80
N ILE A 6 -3.03 -9.91 3.82
CA ILE A 6 -3.84 -10.51 2.78
C ILE A 6 -5.17 -10.94 3.40
N CYS A 7 -6.27 -10.39 2.90
CA CYS A 7 -7.62 -10.78 3.26
C CYS A 7 -8.33 -11.29 2.01
N PRO A 8 -8.42 -12.61 1.82
CA PRO A 8 -9.03 -13.20 0.63
C PRO A 8 -10.53 -12.93 0.54
N ASP A 9 -11.17 -12.67 1.66
CA ASP A 9 -12.60 -12.41 1.76
C ASP A 9 -12.92 -11.37 2.85
N LEU A 10 -13.21 -10.15 2.43
CA LEU A 10 -13.62 -9.07 3.31
C LEU A 10 -15.04 -9.24 3.89
N SER A 11 -15.86 -10.18 3.37
CA SER A 11 -17.18 -10.48 3.91
C SER A 11 -17.10 -11.30 5.19
N SER A 12 -16.13 -12.18 5.27
CA SER A 12 -15.85 -13.03 6.42
C SER A 12 -14.74 -12.47 7.31
N TYR A 13 -14.64 -11.17 7.45
CA TYR A 13 -13.63 -10.48 8.25
C TYR A 13 -13.59 -10.96 9.72
N ALA A 14 -13.54 -12.25 9.88
CA ALA A 14 -13.19 -12.89 11.12
C ALA A 14 -11.65 -12.95 11.16
N ALA A 15 -11.11 -12.01 11.69
CA ALA A 15 -9.84 -11.73 12.39
C ALA A 15 -8.71 -12.78 12.42
N THR A 16 -8.72 -13.83 11.66
CA THR A 16 -7.72 -14.88 11.72
C THR A 16 -7.19 -15.22 10.33
N GLY A 17 -6.51 -14.25 9.74
CA GLY A 17 -5.89 -14.50 8.46
C GLY A 17 -4.46 -15.00 8.57
N THR A 18 -4.26 -16.24 8.93
CA THR A 18 -3.05 -16.92 8.46
C THR A 18 -3.36 -17.45 7.07
N VAL A 19 -3.03 -16.68 6.05
CA VAL A 19 -3.01 -17.22 4.69
C VAL A 19 -1.75 -18.07 4.60
N THR A 20 -1.91 -19.38 4.62
CA THR A 20 -0.83 -20.29 4.25
C THR A 20 -0.68 -20.18 2.73
N ILE A 21 0.34 -19.49 2.26
CA ILE A 21 0.76 -19.53 0.87
C ILE A 21 1.42 -20.89 0.66
N GLY A 22 0.59 -21.88 0.38
CA GLY A 22 1.05 -23.23 0.05
C GLY A 22 1.27 -23.35 -1.47
N SER A 23 2.02 -24.35 -1.88
CA SER A 23 2.36 -24.71 -3.26
C SER A 23 1.19 -25.19 -4.13
N SER A 24 -0.04 -25.09 -3.69
CA SER A 24 -1.24 -25.43 -4.44
C SER A 24 -2.06 -24.16 -4.73
N SER A 25 -2.40 -23.98 -6.01
CA SER A 25 -3.35 -22.96 -6.46
C SER A 25 -4.70 -23.19 -5.77
N THR A 26 -5.00 -22.39 -4.76
CA THR A 26 -6.35 -22.37 -4.19
C THR A 26 -7.14 -21.32 -4.96
N GLU A 27 -8.16 -21.75 -5.69
CA GLU A 27 -9.13 -20.82 -6.26
C GLU A 27 -9.87 -20.16 -5.09
N VAL A 28 -9.67 -18.85 -4.94
CA VAL A 28 -10.42 -18.05 -3.97
C VAL A 28 -11.63 -17.48 -4.70
N ALA A 29 -12.82 -17.88 -4.30
CA ALA A 29 -14.04 -17.26 -4.78
C ALA A 29 -14.16 -15.86 -4.17
N LEU A 30 -14.17 -14.83 -5.02
CA LEU A 30 -14.40 -13.46 -4.57
C LEU A 30 -15.85 -13.31 -4.09
N THR A 31 -16.00 -12.85 -2.87
CA THR A 31 -17.32 -12.47 -2.31
C THR A 31 -17.73 -11.08 -2.77
N GLU A 32 -18.92 -10.63 -2.36
CA GLU A 32 -19.44 -9.29 -2.67
C GLU A 32 -18.54 -8.13 -2.18
N LYS A 33 -17.74 -8.35 -1.15
CA LYS A 33 -16.78 -7.37 -0.62
C LYS A 33 -15.37 -7.54 -1.17
N GLY A 34 -15.14 -8.62 -1.89
CA GLY A 34 -13.88 -8.90 -2.57
C GLY A 34 -12.71 -9.25 -1.67
N ALA A 35 -11.52 -9.17 -2.23
CA ALA A 35 -10.25 -9.50 -1.57
C ALA A 35 -9.36 -8.27 -1.49
N LEU A 36 -8.58 -8.16 -0.41
CA LEU A 36 -7.65 -7.07 -0.15
C LEU A 36 -6.23 -7.60 0.08
N LEU A 37 -5.27 -6.99 -0.60
CA LEU A 37 -3.85 -7.21 -0.38
C LEU A 37 -3.19 -5.88 -0.05
N VAL A 38 -2.33 -5.86 0.97
CA VAL A 38 -1.62 -4.66 1.40
C VAL A 38 -0.17 -5.03 1.69
N VAL A 39 0.75 -4.18 1.24
CA VAL A 39 2.17 -4.24 1.60
C VAL A 39 2.58 -2.85 2.08
N ALA A 40 3.40 -2.82 3.12
CA ALA A 40 3.98 -1.62 3.70
C ALA A 40 5.47 -1.87 3.97
N ASP A 41 6.36 -1.06 3.38
CA ASP A 41 7.79 -1.06 3.66
C ASP A 41 8.10 0.07 4.63
N GLY A 42 8.50 -0.31 5.83
CA GLY A 42 8.76 0.61 6.93
C GLY A 42 10.19 1.14 6.93
N MET A 43 10.33 2.44 7.00
CA MET A 43 11.59 3.17 7.02
C MET A 43 11.84 3.79 8.37
N GLY A 44 13.10 3.81 8.78
CA GLY A 44 13.55 4.42 10.04
C GLY A 44 14.67 3.64 10.70
N GLY A 45 15.41 4.27 11.60
CA GLY A 45 16.50 3.61 12.31
C GLY A 45 15.99 2.51 13.26
N MET A 46 16.79 1.43 13.41
CA MET A 46 16.54 0.28 14.30
C MET A 46 15.15 -0.33 14.15
N SER A 47 14.26 -0.20 15.16
CA SER A 47 12.91 -0.78 15.16
C SER A 47 11.81 0.17 14.66
N ALA A 48 12.15 1.42 14.34
CA ALA A 48 11.15 2.42 13.96
C ALA A 48 10.43 2.08 12.64
N GLY A 49 11.13 1.49 11.66
CA GLY A 49 10.51 1.03 10.41
C GLY A 49 9.51 -0.11 10.61
N GLU A 50 9.81 -1.07 11.51
CA GLU A 50 8.87 -2.15 11.86
C GLU A 50 7.59 -1.58 12.49
N VAL A 51 7.74 -0.63 13.41
CA VAL A 51 6.60 0.07 14.03
C VAL A 51 5.79 0.82 12.96
N ALA A 52 6.46 1.52 12.03
CA ALA A 52 5.82 2.27 10.97
C ALA A 52 4.96 1.38 10.07
N SER A 53 5.53 0.31 9.52
CA SER A 53 4.79 -0.62 8.65
C SER A 53 3.66 -1.33 9.40
N GLN A 54 3.84 -1.66 10.68
CA GLN A 54 2.78 -2.25 11.51
C GLN A 54 1.60 -1.29 11.71
N ILE A 55 1.86 0.00 11.99
CA ILE A 55 0.81 1.03 12.11
C ILE A 55 -0.01 1.12 10.83
N VAL A 56 0.65 1.11 9.67
CA VAL A 56 -0.03 1.14 8.36
C VAL A 56 -0.98 -0.04 8.22
N ILE A 57 -0.49 -1.26 8.46
CA ILE A 57 -1.29 -2.47 8.34
C ILE A 57 -2.48 -2.46 9.30
N ASP A 58 -2.28 -2.07 10.55
CA ASP A 58 -3.34 -2.05 11.56
C ASP A 58 -4.38 -0.96 11.28
N SER A 59 -3.96 0.20 10.76
CA SER A 59 -4.87 1.26 10.33
C SER A 59 -5.77 0.80 9.17
N VAL A 60 -5.18 0.17 8.15
CA VAL A 60 -5.95 -0.38 7.01
C VAL A 60 -6.91 -1.46 7.48
N LYS A 61 -6.49 -2.39 8.35
CA LYS A 61 -7.36 -3.41 8.93
C LYS A 61 -8.58 -2.81 9.61
N ARG A 62 -8.38 -1.78 10.44
CA ARG A 62 -9.50 -1.09 11.12
C ARG A 62 -10.44 -0.44 10.12
N THR A 63 -9.91 0.28 9.15
CA THR A 63 -10.72 0.96 8.13
C THR A 63 -11.55 -0.03 7.31
N PHE A 64 -10.96 -1.13 6.88
CA PHE A 64 -11.65 -2.15 6.08
C PHE A 64 -12.53 -3.11 6.89
N SER A 65 -12.49 -3.06 8.22
CA SER A 65 -13.41 -3.84 9.07
C SER A 65 -14.85 -3.34 9.00
N ASP A 66 -15.08 -2.06 8.67
CA ASP A 66 -16.42 -1.48 8.51
C ASP A 66 -16.62 -0.87 7.12
N LEU A 67 -17.07 -1.69 6.20
CA LEU A 67 -17.41 -1.29 4.81
C LEU A 67 -18.87 -0.85 4.63
N LYS A 68 -19.66 -0.75 5.73
CA LYS A 68 -21.11 -0.43 5.63
C LYS A 68 -21.39 0.95 5.02
N SER A 69 -20.45 1.88 5.19
CA SER A 69 -20.59 3.25 4.68
C SER A 69 -20.16 3.40 3.21
N VAL A 70 -19.61 2.34 2.58
CA VAL A 70 -19.06 2.40 1.23
C VAL A 70 -20.03 1.80 0.23
N SER A 71 -20.42 2.59 -0.78
CA SER A 71 -21.17 2.06 -1.91
C SER A 71 -20.24 1.28 -2.86
N LEU A 72 -20.24 -0.05 -2.76
CA LEU A 72 -19.39 -0.94 -3.56
C LEU A 72 -19.76 -0.97 -5.05
N SER A 73 -20.90 -0.41 -5.43
CA SER A 73 -21.31 -0.23 -6.83
C SER A 73 -20.83 1.10 -7.43
N ASN A 74 -20.25 2.00 -6.62
CA ASN A 74 -19.79 3.31 -7.06
C ASN A 74 -18.25 3.38 -7.04
N SER A 75 -17.64 3.37 -8.22
CA SER A 75 -16.17 3.41 -8.39
C SER A 75 -15.53 4.63 -7.72
N ASN A 76 -16.18 5.80 -7.76
CA ASN A 76 -15.63 7.00 -7.12
C ASN A 76 -15.70 6.91 -5.59
N ALA A 77 -16.75 6.29 -5.03
CA ALA A 77 -16.84 6.04 -3.59
C ALA A 77 -15.72 5.08 -3.14
N ILE A 78 -15.44 4.02 -3.91
CA ILE A 78 -14.36 3.06 -3.65
C ILE A 78 -13.00 3.76 -3.67
N LYS A 79 -12.72 4.55 -4.72
CA LYS A 79 -11.46 5.30 -4.83
C LYS A 79 -11.28 6.29 -3.68
N SER A 80 -12.33 7.02 -3.32
CA SER A 80 -12.31 7.96 -2.21
C SER A 80 -12.08 7.25 -0.86
N PHE A 81 -12.65 6.06 -0.68
CA PHE A 81 -12.45 5.25 0.51
C PHE A 81 -11.01 4.76 0.63
N ILE A 82 -10.42 4.24 -0.44
CA ILE A 82 -9.01 3.83 -0.48
C ILE A 82 -8.09 5.02 -0.16
N LYS A 83 -8.34 6.15 -0.82
CA LYS A 83 -7.58 7.38 -0.56
C LYS A 83 -7.66 7.79 0.91
N GLN A 84 -8.85 7.74 1.50
CA GLN A 84 -9.05 8.10 2.90
C GLN A 84 -8.37 7.10 3.85
N ALA A 85 -8.39 5.79 3.54
CA ALA A 85 -7.69 4.78 4.32
C ALA A 85 -6.18 5.04 4.41
N ILE A 86 -5.56 5.45 3.29
CA ILE A 86 -4.13 5.79 3.25
C ILE A 86 -3.85 7.09 4.04
N ILE A 87 -4.70 8.11 3.90
CA ILE A 87 -4.57 9.37 4.65
C ILE A 87 -4.73 9.13 6.15
N ASP A 88 -5.61 8.24 6.57
CA ASP A 88 -5.83 7.96 7.99
C ASP A 88 -4.66 7.15 8.58
N ALA A 89 -4.03 6.26 7.80
CA ALA A 89 -2.79 5.59 8.21
C ALA A 89 -1.64 6.60 8.41
N ASP A 90 -1.49 7.59 7.52
CA ASP A 90 -0.51 8.68 7.65
C ASP A 90 -0.74 9.49 8.95
N LYS A 91 -1.99 9.85 9.23
CA LYS A 91 -2.32 10.60 10.46
C LYS A 91 -2.02 9.80 11.73
N GLU A 92 -2.32 8.50 11.73
CA GLU A 92 -2.02 7.64 12.88
C GLU A 92 -0.52 7.52 13.13
N MET A 93 0.25 7.38 12.05
CA MET A 93 1.72 7.34 12.14
C MET A 93 2.27 8.64 12.72
N LYS A 94 1.83 9.80 12.22
CA LYS A 94 2.24 11.12 12.73
C LYS A 94 1.88 11.30 14.20
N LYS A 95 0.66 10.90 14.59
CA LYS A 95 0.22 10.92 15.98
C LYS A 95 1.06 10.01 16.88
N HIS A 96 1.46 8.85 16.40
CA HIS A 96 2.34 7.93 17.13
C HIS A 96 3.71 8.59 17.37
N ALA A 97 4.32 9.17 16.34
CA ALA A 97 5.62 9.85 16.43
C ALA A 97 5.61 11.07 17.39
N GLU A 98 4.48 11.74 17.57
CA GLU A 98 4.31 12.82 18.53
C GLU A 98 4.40 12.32 19.99
N SER A 99 3.85 11.13 20.26
CA SER A 99 3.83 10.53 21.60
C SER A 99 5.02 9.61 21.90
N HIS A 100 5.80 9.23 20.90
CA HIS A 100 6.95 8.34 20.98
C HIS A 100 8.17 8.98 20.30
N PRO A 101 8.91 9.85 21.02
CA PRO A 101 10.04 10.59 20.43
C PRO A 101 11.13 9.72 19.81
N GLU A 102 11.27 8.48 20.26
CA GLU A 102 12.21 7.47 19.72
C GLU A 102 11.84 6.99 18.32
N THR A 103 10.60 7.20 17.89
CA THR A 103 10.12 6.83 16.55
C THR A 103 10.08 8.03 15.59
N ARG A 104 10.61 9.19 16.00
CA ARG A 104 10.65 10.37 15.12
C ARG A 104 11.43 10.09 13.85
N GLY A 105 10.89 10.54 12.72
CA GLY A 105 11.47 10.29 11.41
C GLY A 105 11.18 8.89 10.86
N MET A 106 10.34 8.10 11.52
CA MET A 106 9.82 6.89 10.92
C MET A 106 8.89 7.23 9.75
N GLY A 107 8.89 6.38 8.75
CA GLY A 107 8.01 6.46 7.59
C GLY A 107 7.65 5.09 7.08
N SER A 108 6.72 5.02 6.16
CA SER A 108 6.40 3.78 5.46
C SER A 108 5.87 4.06 4.07
N THR A 109 6.15 3.17 3.13
CA THR A 109 5.35 3.07 1.91
C THR A 109 4.02 2.39 2.21
N ILE A 110 3.12 2.43 1.26
CA ILE A 110 1.94 1.55 1.19
C ILE A 110 1.62 1.26 -0.26
N VAL A 111 1.29 0.02 -0.55
CA VAL A 111 0.54 -0.37 -1.73
C VAL A 111 -0.63 -1.26 -1.30
N LEU A 112 -1.83 -0.88 -1.74
CA LEU A 112 -3.09 -1.53 -1.42
C LEU A 112 -3.78 -1.92 -2.71
N VAL A 113 -4.17 -3.18 -2.83
CA VAL A 113 -4.90 -3.72 -3.98
C VAL A 113 -6.22 -4.31 -3.49
N TRP A 114 -7.33 -3.71 -3.89
CA TRP A 114 -8.68 -4.20 -3.59
C TRP A 114 -9.32 -4.76 -4.85
N ILE A 115 -9.61 -6.06 -4.84
CA ILE A 115 -10.20 -6.79 -5.95
C ILE A 115 -11.69 -6.94 -5.67
N LEU A 116 -12.52 -6.27 -6.48
CA LEU A 116 -13.99 -6.30 -6.39
C LEU A 116 -14.56 -6.79 -7.72
N ASP A 117 -15.22 -7.95 -7.69
CA ASP A 117 -15.74 -8.61 -8.90
C ASP A 117 -14.64 -8.72 -9.97
N LYS A 118 -14.77 -8.02 -11.08
CA LYS A 118 -13.83 -8.00 -12.22
C LYS A 118 -12.93 -6.77 -12.24
N THR A 119 -12.96 -5.95 -11.19
CA THR A 119 -12.21 -4.68 -11.14
C THR A 119 -11.17 -4.71 -10.04
N VAL A 120 -9.98 -4.25 -10.37
CA VAL A 120 -8.88 -4.07 -9.44
C VAL A 120 -8.75 -2.57 -9.14
N TYR A 121 -8.82 -2.21 -7.87
CA TYR A 121 -8.55 -0.85 -7.39
C TYR A 121 -7.21 -0.85 -6.69
N VAL A 122 -6.35 0.09 -7.05
CA VAL A 122 -5.01 0.22 -6.48
C VAL A 122 -4.85 1.60 -5.88
N GLY A 123 -4.36 1.65 -4.64
CA GLY A 123 -3.95 2.89 -3.98
C GLY A 123 -2.54 2.70 -3.43
N TRP A 124 -1.69 3.72 -3.57
CA TRP A 124 -0.30 3.62 -3.10
C TRP A 124 0.28 4.98 -2.69
N CYS A 125 1.33 4.93 -1.88
CA CYS A 125 2.20 6.05 -1.56
C CYS A 125 3.61 5.47 -1.31
N GLY A 126 4.60 5.95 -2.06
CA GLY A 126 5.96 5.43 -2.05
C GLY A 126 6.34 4.72 -3.35
N ASP A 127 7.33 3.87 -3.29
CA ASP A 127 7.92 3.12 -4.41
C ASP A 127 7.66 1.61 -4.36
N SER A 128 6.88 1.14 -3.40
CA SER A 128 6.37 -0.24 -3.40
C SER A 128 5.41 -0.44 -4.57
N ARG A 129 5.55 -1.57 -5.27
CA ARG A 129 4.92 -1.78 -6.57
C ARG A 129 3.86 -2.87 -6.56
N ALA A 130 2.78 -2.65 -7.30
CA ALA A 130 1.82 -3.68 -7.66
C ALA A 130 1.93 -4.02 -9.15
N TYR A 131 1.80 -5.30 -9.46
CA TYR A 131 1.82 -5.82 -10.82
C TYR A 131 0.62 -6.71 -11.08
N CYS A 132 0.16 -6.70 -12.32
CA CYS A 132 -0.81 -7.66 -12.83
C CYS A 132 -0.16 -8.52 -13.91
N TYR A 133 -0.35 -9.82 -13.83
CA TYR A 133 0.09 -10.74 -14.89
C TYR A 133 -1.11 -11.38 -15.56
N ASN A 134 -1.09 -11.40 -16.88
CA ASN A 134 -1.96 -12.26 -17.67
C ASN A 134 -1.23 -12.80 -18.91
N ALA A 135 -1.70 -13.94 -19.45
CA ALA A 135 -1.03 -14.63 -20.54
C ALA A 135 -0.97 -13.83 -21.86
N GLN A 136 -1.84 -12.85 -22.04
CA GLN A 136 -1.90 -12.04 -23.27
C GLN A 136 -0.95 -10.84 -23.20
N ASN A 137 -0.91 -10.15 -22.07
CA ASN A 137 -0.18 -8.89 -21.91
C ASN A 137 1.12 -9.03 -21.09
N GLY A 138 1.39 -10.24 -20.55
CA GLY A 138 2.52 -10.47 -19.65
C GLY A 138 2.36 -9.76 -18.30
N LEU A 139 3.47 -9.30 -17.75
CA LEU A 139 3.53 -8.57 -16.49
C LEU A 139 3.38 -7.07 -16.73
N VAL A 140 2.36 -6.47 -16.12
CA VAL A 140 2.06 -5.03 -16.23
C VAL A 140 2.16 -4.40 -14.84
N ARG A 141 2.95 -3.33 -14.70
CA ARG A 141 3.02 -2.52 -13.48
C ARG A 141 1.78 -1.65 -13.35
N LEU A 142 1.14 -1.67 -12.18
CA LEU A 142 -0.09 -0.93 -11.90
C LEU A 142 0.16 0.35 -11.09
N THR A 143 1.36 0.51 -10.52
CA THR A 143 1.76 1.66 -9.70
C THR A 143 2.82 2.48 -10.41
N HIS A 144 2.92 3.74 -10.04
CA HIS A 144 3.95 4.67 -10.49
C HIS A 144 4.74 5.14 -9.27
N ASP A 145 6.06 4.95 -9.27
CA ASP A 145 6.86 5.16 -8.07
C ASP A 145 6.94 6.63 -7.68
N HIS A 146 6.77 6.90 -6.42
CA HIS A 146 7.08 8.20 -5.84
C HIS A 146 8.55 8.21 -5.41
N SER A 147 9.46 8.25 -6.39
CA SER A 147 10.92 8.25 -6.18
C SER A 147 11.59 9.30 -7.05
N TYR A 148 12.77 9.73 -6.61
CA TYR A 148 13.57 10.73 -7.34
C TYR A 148 13.94 10.23 -8.74
N VAL A 149 14.34 8.98 -8.88
CA VAL A 149 14.71 8.41 -10.17
C VAL A 149 13.51 8.31 -11.12
N GLN A 150 12.32 8.02 -10.60
CA GLN A 150 11.11 8.03 -11.42
C GLN A 150 10.78 9.44 -11.92
N GLU A 151 10.98 10.48 -11.10
CA GLU A 151 10.81 11.87 -11.54
C GLU A 151 11.83 12.25 -12.64
N LEU A 152 13.03 11.69 -12.62
CA LEU A 152 14.01 11.87 -13.71
C LEU A 152 13.56 11.17 -14.99
N VAL A 153 13.02 9.97 -14.89
CA VAL A 153 12.46 9.22 -16.03
C VAL A 153 11.28 9.97 -16.63
N ASP A 154 10.34 10.44 -15.81
CA ASP A 154 9.16 11.18 -16.26
C ASP A 154 9.49 12.50 -16.96
N ASN A 155 10.66 13.06 -16.67
CA ASN A 155 11.17 14.29 -17.30
C ASN A 155 12.17 14.02 -18.44
N ASP A 156 12.24 12.79 -18.96
CA ASP A 156 13.17 12.37 -20.03
C ASP A 156 14.66 12.61 -19.71
N LYS A 157 15.03 12.65 -18.42
CA LYS A 157 16.42 12.87 -17.96
C LYS A 157 17.17 11.58 -17.67
N LEU A 158 16.44 10.47 -17.55
CA LEU A 158 16.98 9.16 -17.23
C LEU A 158 16.15 8.10 -17.97
N SER A 159 16.78 7.03 -18.43
CA SER A 159 16.03 5.88 -18.94
C SER A 159 15.50 5.00 -17.81
N GLU A 160 14.44 4.21 -18.05
CA GLU A 160 13.95 3.25 -17.06
C GLU A 160 15.02 2.20 -16.68
N GLU A 161 15.87 1.83 -17.64
CA GLU A 161 16.97 0.88 -17.43
C GLU A 161 18.04 1.46 -16.50
N ASP A 162 18.48 2.71 -16.77
CA ASP A 162 19.49 3.39 -15.95
C ASP A 162 18.96 3.75 -14.55
N ALA A 163 17.64 3.96 -14.40
CA ALA A 163 17.03 4.25 -13.12
C ALA A 163 17.17 3.11 -12.10
N PHE A 164 17.26 1.86 -12.59
CA PHE A 164 17.39 0.68 -11.71
C PHE A 164 18.70 0.67 -10.93
N ASP A 165 19.80 1.02 -11.57
CA ASP A 165 21.16 1.02 -10.99
C ASP A 165 21.63 2.42 -10.56
N HIS A 166 20.75 3.42 -10.54
CA HIS A 166 21.09 4.79 -10.20
C HIS A 166 21.50 4.91 -8.71
N PRO A 167 22.55 5.67 -8.36
CA PRO A 167 23.00 5.85 -6.97
C PRO A 167 21.90 6.33 -6.01
N ASP A 168 20.96 7.14 -6.50
CA ASP A 168 19.85 7.71 -5.75
C ASP A 168 18.53 6.93 -5.95
N SER A 169 18.59 5.68 -6.40
CA SER A 169 17.40 4.83 -6.63
C SER A 169 16.58 4.59 -5.36
N ASN A 170 17.21 4.74 -4.19
CA ASN A 170 16.57 4.59 -2.88
C ASN A 170 15.92 5.87 -2.33
N ILE A 171 15.97 6.99 -3.07
CA ILE A 171 15.37 8.26 -2.62
C ILE A 171 13.88 8.27 -2.97
N ILE A 172 13.05 8.17 -1.93
CA ILE A 172 11.58 8.23 -2.02
C ILE A 172 11.16 9.69 -1.87
N THR A 173 10.29 10.18 -2.77
CA THR A 173 9.78 11.56 -2.76
C THR A 173 8.45 11.71 -2.03
N ARG A 174 7.75 10.60 -1.76
CA ARG A 174 6.51 10.57 -0.95
C ARG A 174 6.44 9.30 -0.12
N SER A 175 6.13 9.46 1.16
CA SER A 175 5.88 8.36 2.10
C SER A 175 4.84 8.76 3.14
N LEU A 176 4.35 7.78 3.88
CA LEU A 176 3.55 8.02 5.07
C LEU A 176 4.48 8.40 6.23
N GLY A 177 4.01 9.27 7.12
CA GLY A 177 4.76 9.71 8.30
C GLY A 177 5.69 10.90 8.04
N ASP A 178 5.87 11.33 6.80
CA ASP A 178 6.65 12.53 6.49
C ASP A 178 6.03 13.77 7.15
N SER A 179 6.87 14.53 7.88
CA SER A 179 6.44 15.72 8.63
C SER A 179 6.12 16.92 7.74
N GLY A 180 6.58 16.93 6.49
CA GLY A 180 6.49 18.07 5.56
C GLY A 180 5.25 18.08 4.68
N GLU A 181 4.72 16.93 4.31
CA GLU A 181 3.60 16.83 3.37
C GLU A 181 2.48 15.91 3.87
N LYS A 182 1.28 16.15 3.34
CA LYS A 182 0.18 15.20 3.50
C LYS A 182 0.39 14.05 2.52
N ALA A 183 0.18 12.83 2.97
CA ALA A 183 0.10 11.70 2.05
C ALA A 183 -0.91 12.04 0.95
N ASN A 184 -0.44 12.04 -0.29
CA ASN A 184 -1.27 12.31 -1.47
C ASN A 184 -1.26 11.06 -2.37
N PRO A 185 -2.06 10.05 -2.00
CA PRO A 185 -2.16 8.79 -2.74
C PRO A 185 -2.93 8.94 -4.04
#